data_e23276e68915fda6903b49ba1397a3d2
#
_entry.id   e23276e68915fda6903b49ba1397a3d2
#
_cell.length_a   1.000
_cell.length_b   1.000
_cell.length_c   1.000
_cell.angle_alpha   90.00
_cell.angle_beta   90.00
_cell.angle_gamma   90.00
#
_symmetry.space_group_name_H-M   'P 1'
#
loop_
_entity.id
_entity.type
_entity.pdbx_description
1 polymer ?
#
loop_
_entity_poly.entity_id
_entity_poly.type
_entity_poly.pdbx_seq_one_letter_code
_entity_poly.pdbx_strand_id
1 'polypeptide(L)'
;YRAKPTDRQQTAAGRLLDSPEVDLVLGHHAHVVQPVIRRDGDAVVYGLGNLLTNQPGDEANPCRSCPPQTQDGLIAWFQVTETANGAQITDAGYVPTWVDRTTTHEIVPIGVDDPEQVGPGVLAESAVRTAAMVEPALRRLTFTAG
;
A
#
# COMPACT_ATOMS: atom_id res chain seq x y z
N TYR A 1 -3.85 6.62 -12.49
CA TYR A 1 -4.25 6.70 -11.07
C TYR A 1 -5.64 6.11 -10.87
N ARG A 2 -5.75 4.80 -10.76
CA ARG A 2 -7.03 4.11 -10.56
C ARG A 2 -6.99 3.40 -9.21
N ALA A 3 -7.92 3.74 -8.32
CA ALA A 3 -8.02 3.11 -7.01
C ALA A 3 -8.50 1.65 -7.07
N LYS A 4 -9.13 1.24 -8.18
CA LYS A 4 -9.57 -0.14 -8.39
C LYS A 4 -8.73 -0.82 -9.47
N PRO A 5 -8.34 -2.08 -9.28
CA PRO A 5 -7.68 -2.87 -10.32
C PRO A 5 -8.62 -3.06 -11.52
N THR A 6 -8.05 -3.13 -12.69
CA THR A 6 -8.78 -3.45 -13.92
C THR A 6 -9.12 -4.95 -13.97
N ASP A 7 -10.12 -5.34 -14.76
CA ASP A 7 -10.48 -6.74 -14.98
C ASP A 7 -9.28 -7.56 -15.48
N ARG A 8 -8.41 -6.95 -16.29
CA ARG A 8 -7.18 -7.59 -16.77
C ARG A 8 -6.21 -7.89 -15.63
N GLN A 9 -6.04 -6.94 -14.68
CA GLN A 9 -5.19 -7.17 -13.51
C GLN A 9 -5.78 -8.26 -12.62
N GLN A 10 -7.10 -8.23 -12.38
CA GLN A 10 -7.79 -9.25 -11.59
C GLN A 10 -7.66 -10.64 -12.22
N THR A 11 -7.89 -10.73 -13.54
CA THR A 11 -7.72 -11.99 -14.27
C THR A 11 -6.28 -12.50 -14.23
N ALA A 12 -5.30 -11.62 -14.38
CA ALA A 12 -3.89 -12.01 -14.32
C ALA A 12 -3.49 -12.50 -12.92
N ALA A 13 -3.90 -11.77 -11.87
CA ALA A 13 -3.65 -12.18 -10.49
C ALA A 13 -4.30 -13.52 -10.15
N GLY A 14 -5.56 -13.71 -10.56
CA GLY A 14 -6.27 -14.99 -10.36
C GLY A 14 -5.53 -16.16 -11.01
N ARG A 15 -5.11 -16.01 -12.27
CA ARG A 15 -4.35 -17.07 -12.98
C ARG A 15 -2.99 -17.37 -12.32
N LEU A 16 -2.34 -16.39 -11.72
CA LEU A 16 -1.09 -16.61 -11.00
C LEU A 16 -1.34 -17.38 -9.71
N LEU A 17 -2.35 -17.00 -8.93
CA LEU A 17 -2.73 -17.69 -7.69
C LEU A 17 -3.41 -19.05 -7.91
N ASP A 18 -3.85 -19.37 -9.14
CA ASP A 18 -4.29 -20.72 -9.50
C ASP A 18 -3.10 -21.71 -9.62
N SER A 19 -1.85 -21.21 -9.64
CA SER A 19 -0.64 -22.03 -9.64
C SER A 19 -0.25 -22.38 -8.20
N PRO A 20 -0.02 -23.66 -7.87
CA PRO A 20 0.43 -24.06 -6.54
C PRO A 20 1.86 -23.60 -6.17
N GLU A 21 2.54 -22.91 -7.07
CA GLU A 21 3.87 -22.35 -6.88
C GLU A 21 3.86 -20.86 -6.54
N VAL A 22 2.66 -20.24 -6.48
CA VAL A 22 2.51 -18.79 -6.28
C VAL A 22 1.55 -18.51 -5.13
N ASP A 23 2.08 -18.06 -4.01
CA ASP A 23 1.31 -17.71 -2.81
C ASP A 23 1.09 -16.19 -2.67
N LEU A 24 1.93 -15.37 -3.33
CA LEU A 24 1.89 -13.92 -3.23
C LEU A 24 2.08 -13.23 -4.59
N VAL A 25 1.14 -12.36 -4.94
CA VAL A 25 1.24 -11.49 -6.12
C VAL A 25 1.35 -10.04 -5.67
N LEU A 26 2.42 -9.35 -6.08
CA LEU A 26 2.64 -7.93 -5.83
C LEU A 26 2.48 -7.13 -7.11
N GLY A 27 1.41 -6.34 -7.18
CA GLY A 27 1.15 -5.40 -8.27
C GLY A 27 1.72 -4.01 -7.99
N HIS A 28 2.00 -3.28 -9.04
CA HIS A 28 2.51 -1.90 -8.99
C HIS A 28 2.00 -1.08 -10.19
N HIS A 29 2.58 0.12 -10.40
CA HIS A 29 2.34 1.00 -11.55
C HIS A 29 1.10 1.92 -11.45
N ALA A 30 0.11 1.62 -10.62
CA ALA A 30 -1.08 2.47 -10.49
C ALA A 30 -0.78 3.86 -9.89
N HIS A 31 0.37 4.01 -9.20
CA HIS A 31 0.78 5.19 -8.44
C HIS A 31 -0.19 5.62 -7.33
N VAL A 32 -1.07 4.73 -6.94
CA VAL A 32 -1.99 4.85 -5.80
C VAL A 32 -2.11 3.49 -5.13
N VAL A 33 -2.48 3.48 -3.87
CA VAL A 33 -2.78 2.24 -3.15
C VAL A 33 -4.05 1.63 -3.75
N GLN A 34 -4.00 0.34 -4.05
CA GLN A 34 -5.11 -0.45 -4.55
C GLN A 34 -5.45 -1.58 -3.57
N PRO A 35 -6.63 -2.20 -3.69
CA PRO A 35 -7.06 -3.26 -2.78
C PRO A 35 -6.04 -4.39 -2.60
N VAL A 36 -6.06 -4.94 -1.40
CA VAL A 36 -5.40 -6.21 -1.06
C VAL A 36 -6.47 -7.26 -0.84
N ILE A 37 -6.26 -8.44 -1.40
CA ILE A 37 -7.16 -9.59 -1.22
C ILE A 37 -6.34 -10.74 -0.66
N ARG A 38 -6.86 -11.39 0.37
CA ARG A 38 -6.36 -12.67 0.90
C ARG A 38 -7.40 -13.75 0.70
N ARG A 39 -6.97 -14.91 0.25
CA ARG A 39 -7.83 -16.06 0.03
C ARG A 39 -7.04 -17.36 0.16
N ASP A 40 -7.53 -18.28 1.00
CA ASP A 40 -7.05 -19.65 1.11
C ASP A 40 -5.54 -19.82 1.40
N GLY A 41 -4.93 -18.86 2.09
CA GLY A 41 -3.50 -18.85 2.40
C GLY A 41 -2.67 -18.00 1.44
N ASP A 42 -3.27 -17.49 0.36
CA ASP A 42 -2.62 -16.65 -0.65
C ASP A 42 -2.96 -15.17 -0.48
N ALA A 43 -2.20 -14.31 -1.17
CA ALA A 43 -2.53 -12.88 -1.22
C ALA A 43 -2.21 -12.24 -2.57
N VAL A 44 -3.00 -11.23 -2.92
CA VAL A 44 -2.67 -10.28 -3.99
C VAL A 44 -2.73 -8.85 -3.46
N VAL A 45 -1.67 -8.10 -3.68
CA VAL A 45 -1.60 -6.65 -3.52
C VAL A 45 -1.64 -6.04 -4.90
N TYR A 46 -2.74 -5.39 -5.28
CA TYR A 46 -2.86 -4.82 -6.62
C TYR A 46 -2.02 -3.56 -6.83
N GLY A 47 -1.77 -2.79 -5.78
CA GLY A 47 -0.91 -1.61 -5.82
C GLY A 47 -0.48 -1.13 -4.46
N LEU A 48 0.81 -0.91 -4.27
CA LEU A 48 1.43 -0.44 -3.03
C LEU A 48 1.43 1.10 -2.89
N GLY A 49 0.93 1.82 -3.90
CA GLY A 49 1.07 3.28 -3.95
C GLY A 49 2.48 3.71 -4.33
N ASN A 50 2.88 4.88 -3.86
CA ASN A 50 4.22 5.42 -4.07
C ASN A 50 5.01 5.43 -2.76
N LEU A 51 6.18 4.80 -2.74
CA LEU A 51 7.08 4.91 -1.59
C LEU A 51 7.77 6.27 -1.58
N LEU A 52 8.27 6.71 -2.75
CA LEU A 52 8.83 8.04 -2.98
C LEU A 52 8.33 8.54 -4.34
N THR A 53 7.92 9.81 -4.43
CA THR A 53 7.33 10.35 -5.65
C THR A 53 7.49 11.85 -5.78
N ASN A 54 7.54 12.32 -7.01
CA ASN A 54 7.40 13.75 -7.36
C ASN A 54 5.95 14.17 -7.62
N GLN A 55 5.00 13.25 -7.51
CA GLN A 55 3.58 13.53 -7.68
C GLN A 55 2.98 14.05 -6.36
N PRO A 56 2.05 15.00 -6.39
CA PRO A 56 1.35 15.55 -7.56
C PRO A 56 2.06 16.70 -8.32
N GLY A 57 3.35 16.85 -8.21
CA GLY A 57 4.08 17.97 -8.80
C GLY A 57 4.28 19.10 -7.78
N ASP A 58 5.01 20.12 -8.12
CA ASP A 58 5.24 21.35 -7.35
C ASP A 58 4.60 22.55 -8.04
N GLU A 59 4.77 23.76 -7.47
CA GLU A 59 4.23 24.99 -8.04
C GLU A 59 4.78 25.28 -9.44
N ALA A 60 6.05 24.95 -9.71
CA ALA A 60 6.69 25.17 -11.00
C ALA A 60 6.26 24.13 -12.05
N ASN A 61 6.01 22.89 -11.61
CA ASN A 61 5.64 21.77 -12.47
C ASN A 61 4.45 20.98 -11.88
N PRO A 62 3.25 21.58 -11.82
CA PRO A 62 2.10 20.93 -11.20
C PRO A 62 1.58 19.78 -12.07
N CYS A 63 1.43 18.61 -11.48
CA CYS A 63 0.71 17.52 -12.11
C CYS A 63 -0.81 17.72 -11.91
N ARG A 64 -1.47 18.37 -12.85
CA ARG A 64 -2.90 18.68 -12.76
C ARG A 64 -3.84 17.46 -12.74
N SER A 65 -3.35 16.31 -13.17
CA SER A 65 -4.07 15.04 -13.20
C SER A 65 -3.71 14.07 -12.06
N CYS A 66 -2.74 14.43 -11.22
CA CYS A 66 -2.34 13.61 -10.09
C CYS A 66 -3.24 13.89 -8.88
N PRO A 67 -4.00 12.92 -8.40
CA PRO A 67 -4.79 13.10 -7.20
C PRO A 67 -3.92 13.07 -5.94
N PRO A 68 -4.39 13.60 -4.79
CA PRO A 68 -3.64 13.56 -3.52
C PRO A 68 -3.17 12.16 -3.12
N GLN A 69 -3.90 11.12 -3.49
CA GLN A 69 -3.57 9.72 -3.26
C GLN A 69 -2.22 9.29 -3.87
N THR A 70 -1.63 10.08 -4.75
CA THR A 70 -0.29 9.81 -5.30
C THR A 70 0.84 10.09 -4.29
N GLN A 71 0.54 10.70 -3.14
CA GLN A 71 1.46 10.79 -2.01
C GLN A 71 1.29 9.63 -1.02
N ASP A 72 0.20 8.86 -1.15
CA ASP A 72 -0.08 7.72 -0.28
C ASP A 72 0.68 6.48 -0.76
N GLY A 73 1.20 5.72 0.19
CA GLY A 73 1.82 4.44 -0.03
C GLY A 73 1.63 3.51 1.16
N LEU A 74 2.17 2.32 1.06
CA LEU A 74 2.21 1.41 2.18
C LEU A 74 3.44 0.51 2.13
N ILE A 75 3.93 0.13 3.32
CA ILE A 75 4.85 -0.98 3.51
C ILE A 75 3.98 -2.16 3.93
N ALA A 76 3.93 -3.20 3.10
CA ALA A 76 3.22 -4.43 3.42
C ALA A 76 4.18 -5.46 4.01
N TRP A 77 3.72 -6.17 5.04
CA TRP A 77 4.44 -7.25 5.69
C TRP A 77 3.61 -8.53 5.65
N PHE A 78 4.26 -9.63 5.33
CA PHE A 78 3.64 -10.95 5.26
C PHE A 78 4.46 -11.98 6.03
N GLN A 79 3.80 -12.77 6.85
CA GLN A 79 4.39 -13.96 7.44
C GLN A 79 4.02 -15.17 6.56
N VAL A 80 5.03 -15.79 5.99
CA VAL A 80 4.89 -17.01 5.20
C VAL A 80 5.34 -18.18 6.06
N THR A 81 4.51 -19.21 6.14
CA THR A 81 4.77 -20.43 6.91
C THR A 81 4.69 -21.64 5.98
N GLU A 82 5.69 -22.51 6.02
CA GLU A 82 5.64 -23.79 5.33
C GLU A 82 4.67 -24.74 6.07
N THR A 83 3.78 -25.34 5.33
CA THR A 83 2.77 -26.29 5.82
C THR A 83 2.84 -27.60 5.06
N ALA A 84 2.08 -28.59 5.48
CA ALA A 84 1.96 -29.85 4.74
C ALA A 84 1.38 -29.67 3.32
N ASN A 85 0.71 -28.55 3.07
CA ASN A 85 0.07 -28.21 1.79
C ASN A 85 0.85 -27.13 1.00
N GLY A 86 2.11 -26.89 1.33
CA GLY A 86 2.93 -25.84 0.74
C GLY A 86 3.08 -24.59 1.62
N ALA A 87 3.63 -23.53 1.07
CA ALA A 87 3.77 -22.25 1.76
C ALA A 87 2.39 -21.58 1.88
N GLN A 88 2.16 -20.87 2.98
CA GLN A 88 0.94 -20.13 3.22
C GLN A 88 1.18 -18.82 3.93
N ILE A 89 0.46 -17.77 3.59
CA ILE A 89 0.47 -16.50 4.30
C ILE A 89 -0.41 -16.63 5.55
N THR A 90 0.23 -16.78 6.70
CA THR A 90 -0.44 -17.00 7.99
C THR A 90 -0.77 -15.71 8.73
N ASP A 91 0.00 -14.63 8.51
CA ASP A 91 -0.29 -13.29 9.02
C ASP A 91 0.13 -12.23 8.00
N ALA A 92 -0.53 -11.07 8.05
CA ALA A 92 -0.21 -9.95 7.17
C ALA A 92 -0.57 -8.61 7.80
N GLY A 93 0.30 -7.64 7.63
CA GLY A 93 0.10 -6.31 8.17
C GLY A 93 0.64 -5.21 7.26
N TYR A 94 0.37 -3.97 7.61
CA TYR A 94 0.84 -2.81 6.86
C TYR A 94 1.16 -1.62 7.74
N VAL A 95 2.06 -0.76 7.24
CA VAL A 95 2.30 0.59 7.73
C VAL A 95 1.92 1.54 6.60
N PRO A 96 0.95 2.45 6.81
CA PRO A 96 0.66 3.47 5.81
C PRO A 96 1.82 4.45 5.74
N THR A 97 2.18 4.89 4.54
CA THR A 97 3.22 5.89 4.32
C THR A 97 2.67 7.07 3.53
N TRP A 98 3.25 8.22 3.77
CA TRP A 98 2.97 9.43 3.01
C TRP A 98 4.28 10.11 2.59
N VAL A 99 4.32 10.70 1.41
CA VAL A 99 5.51 11.40 0.93
C VAL A 99 5.39 12.87 1.26
N ASP A 100 6.21 13.36 2.21
CA ASP A 100 6.37 14.80 2.42
C ASP A 100 7.20 15.40 1.29
N ARG A 101 6.59 16.27 0.52
CA ARG A 101 7.22 16.99 -0.58
C ARG A 101 7.39 18.47 -0.30
N THR A 102 6.90 18.94 0.85
CA THR A 102 6.89 20.36 1.18
C THR A 102 8.23 20.82 1.74
N THR A 103 8.99 19.92 2.36
CA THR A 103 10.24 20.23 3.04
C THR A 103 11.42 19.43 2.48
N THR A 104 11.50 18.16 2.80
CA THR A 104 12.69 17.33 2.64
C THR A 104 12.53 16.21 1.61
N HIS A 105 11.34 16.02 1.06
CA HIS A 105 11.03 14.91 0.16
C HIS A 105 11.26 13.57 0.86
N GLU A 106 10.64 13.41 2.01
CA GLU A 106 10.80 12.27 2.88
C GLU A 106 9.60 11.33 2.85
N ILE A 107 9.88 10.07 3.19
CA ILE A 107 8.84 9.06 3.43
C ILE A 107 8.45 9.14 4.90
N VAL A 108 7.19 9.47 5.17
CA VAL A 108 6.61 9.52 6.51
C VAL A 108 5.83 8.23 6.78
N PRO A 109 6.30 7.34 7.66
CA PRO A 109 5.53 6.19 8.14
C PRO A 109 4.49 6.67 9.16
N ILE A 110 3.23 6.72 8.77
CA ILE A 110 2.17 7.35 9.55
C ILE A 110 1.88 6.60 10.87
N GLY A 111 1.95 7.32 11.98
CA GLY A 111 1.72 6.77 13.32
C GLY A 111 2.94 6.07 13.92
N VAL A 112 4.13 6.33 13.39
CA VAL A 112 5.42 5.89 13.96
C VAL A 112 6.14 7.12 14.55
N ASP A 113 6.51 8.07 13.68
CA ASP A 113 7.13 9.33 14.05
C ASP A 113 6.54 10.41 13.15
N ASP A 114 5.29 10.83 13.43
CA ASP A 114 4.61 11.83 12.63
C ASP A 114 5.32 13.20 12.79
N PRO A 115 5.85 13.80 11.71
CA PRO A 115 6.59 15.03 11.81
C PRO A 115 5.65 16.22 12.12
N GLU A 116 6.04 17.06 13.09
CA GLU A 116 5.23 18.21 13.56
C GLU A 116 4.89 19.22 12.44
N GLN A 117 5.75 19.34 11.43
CA GLN A 117 5.55 20.25 10.29
C GLN A 117 4.45 19.79 9.32
N VAL A 118 4.10 18.52 9.35
CA VAL A 118 2.98 17.99 8.55
C VAL A 118 1.71 18.09 9.37
N GLY A 119 0.72 18.80 8.85
CA GLY A 119 -0.55 18.95 9.56
C GLY A 119 -1.20 17.58 9.87
N PRO A 120 -1.62 17.33 11.12
CA PRO A 120 -2.13 16.02 11.54
C PRO A 120 -3.35 15.57 10.72
N GLY A 121 -4.12 16.48 10.16
CA GLY A 121 -5.25 16.19 9.28
C GLY A 121 -4.81 15.50 7.97
N VAL A 122 -3.68 15.89 7.39
CA VAL A 122 -3.16 15.33 6.14
C VAL A 122 -2.79 13.86 6.32
N LEU A 123 -2.04 13.56 7.39
CA LEU A 123 -1.62 12.18 7.69
C LEU A 123 -2.81 11.30 8.08
N ALA A 124 -3.76 11.83 8.86
CA ALA A 124 -4.97 11.12 9.21
C ALA A 124 -5.83 10.77 7.98
N GLU A 125 -6.01 11.71 7.06
CA GLU A 125 -6.73 11.46 5.80
C GLU A 125 -6.02 10.41 4.93
N SER A 126 -4.68 10.48 4.82
CA SER A 126 -3.88 9.51 4.09
C SER A 126 -4.02 8.10 4.71
N ALA A 127 -3.94 8.00 6.04
CA ALA A 127 -4.13 6.74 6.76
C ALA A 127 -5.52 6.14 6.52
N VAL A 128 -6.57 6.96 6.56
CA VAL A 128 -7.95 6.51 6.30
C VAL A 128 -8.11 6.03 4.86
N ARG A 129 -7.56 6.75 3.88
CA ARG A 129 -7.61 6.33 2.48
C ARG A 129 -6.89 4.99 2.26
N THR A 130 -5.71 4.83 2.87
CA THR A 130 -4.93 3.58 2.76
C THR A 130 -5.67 2.42 3.44
N ALA A 131 -6.17 2.62 4.66
CA ALA A 131 -6.96 1.61 5.38
C ALA A 131 -8.17 1.13 4.56
N ALA A 132 -8.91 2.06 3.96
CA ALA A 132 -10.08 1.73 3.12
C ALA A 132 -9.76 0.83 1.91
N MET A 133 -8.50 0.79 1.46
CA MET A 133 -8.07 -0.07 0.37
C MET A 133 -7.61 -1.45 0.83
N VAL A 134 -7.02 -1.56 2.03
CA VAL A 134 -6.27 -2.76 2.42
C VAL A 134 -6.90 -3.54 3.58
N GLU A 135 -7.75 -2.92 4.39
CA GLU A 135 -8.46 -3.62 5.46
C GLU A 135 -9.76 -4.29 4.96
N PRO A 136 -10.14 -5.45 5.51
CA PRO A 136 -9.49 -6.19 6.60
C PRO A 136 -8.39 -7.16 6.15
N ALA A 137 -7.98 -7.18 4.90
CA ALA A 137 -6.98 -8.12 4.38
C ALA A 137 -5.62 -8.00 5.10
N LEU A 138 -5.22 -6.77 5.44
CA LEU A 138 -4.04 -6.47 6.23
C LEU A 138 -4.44 -5.77 7.53
N ARG A 139 -3.83 -6.16 8.66
CA ARG A 139 -3.99 -5.42 9.91
C ARG A 139 -2.98 -4.25 9.96
N ARG A 140 -3.39 -3.11 10.49
CA ARG A 140 -2.45 -2.02 10.73
C ARG A 140 -1.42 -2.41 11.79
N LEU A 141 -0.14 -2.22 11.48
CA LEU A 141 0.95 -2.40 12.43
C LEU A 141 1.08 -1.14 13.28
N THR A 142 1.25 -1.33 14.59
CA THR A 142 1.53 -0.27 15.55
C THR A 142 2.90 -0.51 16.15
N PHE A 143 3.70 0.54 16.29
CA PHE A 143 4.99 0.49 16.92
C PHE A 143 4.89 1.21 18.26
N THR A 144 5.29 0.55 19.32
CA THR A 144 5.50 1.22 20.62
C THR A 144 6.96 1.66 20.66
N ALA A 145 7.19 2.94 20.93
CA ALA A 145 8.54 3.40 21.26
C ALA A 145 9.03 2.59 22.47
N GLY A 146 10.17 1.92 22.31
CA GLY A 146 10.84 1.16 23.36
C GLY A 146 11.53 2.09 24.36
#